data_24182da9a6190098e9c71e735f4f5a86
#
_entry.id   24182da9a6190098e9c71e735f4f5a86
#
_cell.length_a   1.000
_cell.length_b   1.000
_cell.length_c   1.000
_cell.angle_alpha   90.00
_cell.angle_beta   90.00
_cell.angle_gamma   90.00
#
_symmetry.space_group_name_H-M   'P 1'
#
loop_
_entity.id
_entity.type
_entity.pdbx_description
1 polymer ?
#
loop_
_entity_poly.entity_id
_entity_poly.type
_entity_poly.pdbx_seq_one_letter_code
_entity_poly.pdbx_strand_id
1 'polypeptide(L)'
;GYNDTIILYLLLKEPSYGYEISKKIRNLSEDKYVIKETTLYSAFTRMQKNGYIVSFYGDETGGKRRTYYRITEKGRAYYYEKCKEWVLTKDVIEKFISREECGNGDN
;
A
#
# COMPACT_ATOMS: atom_id res chain seq x y z
N GLY A 1 4.93 6.45 -4.93
CA GLY A 1 3.85 7.09 -4.35
C GLY A 1 3.18 6.38 -3.19
N TYR A 2 1.98 6.73 -2.99
CA TYR A 2 1.21 6.22 -1.85
C TYR A 2 0.87 4.72 -1.96
N ASN A 3 0.94 4.14 -3.15
CA ASN A 3 0.69 2.70 -3.29
C ASN A 3 1.66 1.86 -2.48
N ASP A 4 2.93 2.26 -2.46
CA ASP A 4 3.95 1.55 -1.69
C ASP A 4 3.62 1.59 -0.20
N THR A 5 3.21 2.74 0.29
CA THR A 5 2.84 2.92 1.69
C THR A 5 1.65 2.04 2.06
N ILE A 6 0.64 1.99 1.19
CA ILE A 6 -0.55 1.16 1.41
C ILE A 6 -0.18 -0.31 1.49
N ILE A 7 0.63 -0.78 0.53
CA ILE A 7 1.04 -2.18 0.47
C ILE A 7 1.87 -2.55 1.71
N LEU A 8 2.82 -1.71 2.07
CA LEU A 8 3.67 -1.96 3.24
C LEU A 8 2.85 -1.99 4.53
N TYR A 9 1.86 -1.11 4.64
CA TYR A 9 0.95 -1.13 5.79
C TYR A 9 0.30 -2.51 5.96
N LEU A 10 -0.18 -3.08 4.87
CA LEU A 10 -0.83 -4.38 4.90
C LEU A 10 0.12 -5.52 5.24
N LEU A 11 1.42 -5.33 5.00
CA LEU A 11 2.44 -6.33 5.31
C LEU A 11 3.06 -6.17 6.69
N LEU A 12 2.68 -5.13 7.45
CA LEU A 12 3.28 -4.88 8.77
C LEU A 12 3.04 -6.02 9.74
N LYS A 13 1.87 -6.62 9.72
CA LYS A 13 1.50 -7.66 10.68
C LYS A 13 1.87 -9.06 10.24
N GLU A 14 1.67 -9.34 8.97
CA GLU A 14 1.88 -10.69 8.45
C GLU A 14 2.15 -10.66 6.95
N PRO A 15 2.81 -11.69 6.44
CA PRO A 15 2.99 -11.82 5.00
C PRO A 15 1.66 -11.96 4.28
N SER A 16 1.65 -11.60 3.01
CA SER A 16 0.44 -11.69 2.21
C SER A 16 0.81 -11.88 0.74
N TYR A 17 -0.19 -12.06 -0.10
CA TYR A 17 0.01 -12.28 -1.53
C TYR A 17 -0.88 -11.31 -2.31
N GLY A 18 -0.60 -11.20 -3.62
CA GLY A 18 -1.20 -10.17 -4.45
C GLY A 18 -2.72 -10.07 -4.39
N TYR A 19 -3.41 -11.20 -4.55
CA TYR A 19 -4.87 -11.20 -4.52
C TYR A 19 -5.42 -10.72 -3.17
N GLU A 20 -4.85 -11.21 -2.09
CA GLU A 20 -5.28 -10.82 -0.74
C GLU A 20 -5.03 -9.33 -0.49
N ILE A 21 -3.87 -8.83 -0.90
CA ILE A 21 -3.53 -7.42 -0.75
C ILE A 21 -4.53 -6.55 -1.53
N SER A 22 -4.79 -6.92 -2.77
CA SER A 22 -5.74 -6.21 -3.61
C SER A 22 -7.14 -6.16 -2.97
N LYS A 23 -7.58 -7.31 -2.45
CA LYS A 23 -8.88 -7.42 -1.79
C LYS A 23 -8.95 -6.54 -0.54
N LYS A 24 -7.88 -6.53 0.26
CA LYS A 24 -7.83 -5.71 1.48
C LYS A 24 -7.84 -4.22 1.16
N ILE A 25 -7.15 -3.81 0.11
CA ILE A 25 -7.16 -2.41 -0.32
C ILE A 25 -8.59 -1.98 -0.65
N ARG A 26 -9.28 -2.82 -1.39
CA ARG A 26 -10.64 -2.57 -1.77
C ARG A 26 -11.57 -2.46 -0.57
N ASN A 27 -11.46 -3.42 0.35
CA ASN A 27 -12.31 -3.47 1.54
C ASN A 27 -12.04 -2.31 2.49
N LEU A 28 -10.77 -2.03 2.78
CA LEU A 28 -10.39 -0.97 3.71
C LEU A 28 -10.71 0.41 3.18
N SER A 29 -10.74 0.59 1.87
CA SER A 29 -11.10 1.86 1.25
C SER A 29 -12.60 1.98 0.99
N GLU A 30 -13.39 0.98 1.41
CA GLU A 30 -14.84 0.93 1.16
C GLU A 30 -15.14 1.06 -0.34
N ASP A 31 -14.38 0.32 -1.14
CA ASP A 31 -14.47 0.27 -2.60
C ASP A 31 -14.08 1.59 -3.29
N LYS A 32 -13.57 2.55 -2.55
CA LYS A 32 -13.17 3.84 -3.13
C LYS A 32 -11.85 3.77 -3.87
N TYR A 33 -11.04 2.76 -3.57
CA TYR A 33 -9.78 2.57 -4.27
C TYR A 33 -9.60 1.12 -4.69
N VAL A 34 -9.41 0.91 -5.99
CA VAL A 34 -9.11 -0.39 -6.56
C VAL A 34 -7.77 -0.28 -7.27
N ILE A 35 -6.79 -1.02 -6.78
CA ILE A 35 -5.46 -1.01 -7.40
C ILE A 35 -5.45 -1.94 -8.61
N LYS A 36 -4.91 -1.46 -9.71
CA LYS A 36 -4.77 -2.28 -10.92
C LYS A 36 -3.71 -3.35 -10.67
N GLU A 37 -3.93 -4.53 -11.22
CA GLU A 37 -3.00 -5.65 -11.07
C GLU A 37 -1.60 -5.28 -11.55
N THR A 38 -1.50 -4.61 -12.71
CA THR A 38 -0.21 -4.18 -13.23
C THR A 38 0.50 -3.22 -12.28
N THR A 39 -0.24 -2.31 -11.68
CA THR A 39 0.30 -1.36 -10.71
C THR A 39 0.79 -2.08 -9.46
N LEU A 40 0.01 -3.04 -8.99
CA LEU A 40 0.37 -3.82 -7.80
C LEU A 40 1.67 -4.59 -8.00
N TYR A 41 1.77 -5.33 -9.12
CA TYR A 41 2.96 -6.14 -9.37
C TYR A 41 4.18 -5.31 -9.73
N SER A 42 3.99 -4.14 -10.35
CA SER A 42 5.08 -3.19 -10.55
C SER A 42 5.62 -2.68 -9.23
N ALA A 43 4.73 -2.42 -8.28
CA ALA A 43 5.13 -2.00 -6.94
C ALA A 43 5.91 -3.10 -6.24
N PHE A 44 5.47 -4.35 -6.32
CA PHE A 44 6.21 -5.46 -5.71
C PHE A 44 7.62 -5.55 -6.29
N THR A 45 7.76 -5.48 -7.60
CA THR A 45 9.07 -5.56 -8.26
C THR A 45 9.99 -4.45 -7.78
N ARG A 46 9.49 -3.23 -7.74
CA ARG A 46 10.27 -2.07 -7.30
C ARG A 46 10.65 -2.18 -5.83
N MET A 47 9.72 -2.58 -4.98
CA MET A 47 9.99 -2.69 -3.55
C MET A 47 10.94 -3.83 -3.21
N GLN A 48 10.88 -4.95 -3.96
CA GLN A 48 11.86 -6.02 -3.82
C GLN A 48 13.25 -5.54 -4.20
N LYS A 49 13.34 -4.83 -5.32
CA LYS A 49 14.61 -4.28 -5.79
C LYS A 49 15.22 -3.34 -4.75
N ASN A 50 14.41 -2.57 -4.08
CA ASN A 50 14.86 -1.64 -3.06
C ASN A 50 15.09 -2.29 -1.70
N GLY A 51 14.76 -3.56 -1.57
CA GLY A 51 14.98 -4.28 -0.32
C GLY A 51 13.93 -4.05 0.75
N TYR A 52 12.78 -3.51 0.39
CA TYR A 52 11.70 -3.23 1.34
C TYR A 52 10.84 -4.45 1.62
N ILE A 53 10.76 -5.36 0.67
CA ILE A 53 10.04 -6.62 0.83
C ILE A 53 10.87 -7.76 0.24
N VAL A 54 10.56 -8.98 0.67
CA VAL A 54 11.11 -10.18 0.06
C VAL A 54 9.96 -11.11 -0.27
N SER A 55 10.16 -11.94 -1.29
CA SER A 55 9.14 -12.90 -1.69
C SER A 55 9.55 -14.31 -1.27
N PHE A 56 8.57 -15.16 -1.06
CA PHE A 56 8.79 -16.56 -0.77
C PHE A 56 7.57 -17.34 -1.25
N TYR A 57 7.73 -18.64 -1.41
CA TYR A 57 6.61 -19.48 -1.80
C TYR A 57 5.88 -19.95 -0.55
N GLY A 58 4.57 -19.76 -0.55
CA GLY A 58 3.74 -20.23 0.52
C GLY A 58 3.19 -21.62 0.22
N ASP A 59 2.20 -22.03 1.01
CA ASP A 59 1.57 -23.32 0.85
C ASP A 59 0.87 -23.43 -0.49
N GLU A 60 0.89 -24.64 -1.04
CA GLU A 60 0.17 -24.92 -2.27
C GLU A 60 -1.32 -24.99 -2.02
N THR A 61 -2.07 -24.40 -2.92
CA THR A 61 -3.51 -24.49 -2.91
C THR A 61 -3.94 -24.95 -4.30
N GLY A 62 -4.60 -26.09 -4.37
CA GLY A 62 -5.02 -26.62 -5.66
C GLY A 62 -3.88 -26.97 -6.58
N GLY A 63 -2.74 -27.39 -6.02
CA GLY A 63 -1.57 -27.78 -6.78
C GLY A 63 -0.71 -26.64 -7.30
N LYS A 64 -1.02 -25.41 -6.93
CA LYS A 64 -0.25 -24.25 -7.36
C LYS A 64 0.41 -23.57 -6.20
N ARG A 65 1.67 -23.20 -6.37
CA ARG A 65 2.38 -22.40 -5.38
C ARG A 65 1.91 -20.96 -5.46
N ARG A 66 1.85 -20.34 -4.30
CA ARG A 66 1.46 -18.94 -4.19
C ARG A 66 2.67 -18.14 -3.75
N THR A 67 2.94 -17.04 -4.43
CA THR A 67 4.02 -16.14 -4.05
C THR A 67 3.54 -15.19 -2.98
N TYR A 68 4.18 -15.27 -1.83
CA TYR A 68 3.92 -14.38 -0.70
C TYR A 68 5.00 -13.32 -0.61
N TYR A 69 4.69 -12.23 0.04
CA TYR A 69 5.63 -11.13 0.29
C TYR A 69 5.66 -10.84 1.78
N ARG A 70 6.85 -10.52 2.26
CA ARG A 70 7.06 -10.17 3.66
C ARG A 70 7.83 -8.86 3.71
N ILE A 71 7.46 -7.97 4.64
CA ILE A 71 8.17 -6.72 4.84
C ILE A 71 9.50 -6.99 5.54
N THR A 72 10.53 -6.21 5.17
CA THR A 72 11.84 -6.30 5.80
C THR A 72 11.97 -5.19 6.84
N GLU A 73 13.07 -5.22 7.63
CA GLU A 73 13.38 -4.12 8.55
C GLU A 73 13.51 -2.81 7.80
N LYS A 74 14.17 -2.84 6.65
CA LYS A 74 14.30 -1.68 5.79
C LYS A 74 12.95 -1.17 5.30
N GLY A 75 12.05 -2.09 4.98
CA GLY A 75 10.69 -1.76 4.56
C GLY A 75 9.90 -1.10 5.67
N ARG A 76 10.06 -1.58 6.91
CA ARG A 76 9.39 -0.97 8.06
C ARG A 76 9.86 0.46 8.28
N ALA A 77 11.17 0.67 8.21
CA ALA A 77 11.74 2.00 8.36
C ALA A 77 11.21 2.94 7.27
N TYR A 78 11.18 2.45 6.04
CA TYR A 78 10.66 3.21 4.91
C TYR A 78 9.19 3.56 5.11
N TYR A 79 8.39 2.60 5.57
CA TYR A 79 6.97 2.83 5.84
C TYR A 79 6.78 3.97 6.85
N TYR A 80 7.50 3.92 7.97
CA TYR A 80 7.35 4.96 9.00
C TYR A 80 7.83 6.33 8.53
N GLU A 81 8.86 6.37 7.69
CA GLU A 81 9.30 7.62 7.09
C GLU A 81 8.21 8.22 6.18
N LYS A 82 7.57 7.36 5.39
CA LYS A 82 6.49 7.80 4.51
C LYS A 82 5.27 8.28 5.29
N CYS A 83 4.99 7.65 6.42
CA CYS A 83 3.91 8.11 7.29
C CYS A 83 4.16 9.53 7.79
N LYS A 84 5.39 9.82 8.20
CA LYS A 84 5.76 11.16 8.64
C LYS A 84 5.61 12.19 7.53
N GLU A 85 6.03 11.83 6.33
CA GLU A 85 5.88 12.70 5.15
C GLU A 85 4.41 12.99 4.87
N TRP A 86 3.57 11.97 4.96
CA TRP A 86 2.13 12.14 4.73
C TRP A 86 1.48 13.04 5.76
N VAL A 87 1.81 12.85 7.04
CA VAL A 87 1.27 13.70 8.10
C VAL A 87 1.66 15.15 7.87
N LEU A 88 2.93 15.40 7.55
CA LEU A 88 3.41 16.74 7.26
C LEU A 88 2.71 17.34 6.04
N THR A 89 2.63 16.57 4.97
CA THR A 89 1.99 17.02 3.73
C THR A 89 0.54 17.37 3.99
N LYS A 90 -0.16 16.52 4.72
CA LYS A 90 -1.55 16.74 5.07
C LYS A 90 -1.72 18.05 5.84
N ASP A 91 -0.88 18.25 6.86
CA ASP A 91 -0.93 19.46 7.68
C ASP A 91 -0.70 20.72 6.85
N VAL A 92 0.27 20.66 5.94
CA VAL A 92 0.57 21.81 5.07
C VAL A 92 -0.61 22.08 4.12
N ILE A 93 -1.07 21.05 3.44
CA ILE A 93 -2.12 21.20 2.44
C ILE A 93 -3.43 21.68 3.07
N GLU A 94 -3.74 21.21 4.26
CA GLU A 94 -4.96 21.62 4.96
C GLU A 94 -5.01 23.13 5.21
N LYS A 95 -3.86 23.80 5.27
CA LYS A 95 -3.82 25.24 5.45
C LYS A 95 -4.25 26.00 4.19
N PHE A 96 -4.22 25.34 3.05
CA PHE A 96 -4.54 25.95 1.77
C PHE A 96 -5.87 25.46 1.17
N ILE A 97 -6.52 24.53 1.82
CA ILE A 97 -7.80 23.99 1.38
C ILE A 97 -8.90 24.53 2.28
N SER A 98 -9.85 25.23 1.68
CA SER A 98 -11.05 25.65 2.39
C SER A 98 -12.10 24.59 2.17
N ARG A 99 -12.64 24.05 3.26
CA ARG A 99 -13.70 23.06 3.18
C ARG A 99 -14.94 23.62 2.50
N GLU A 100 -15.23 24.88 2.74
CA GLU A 100 -16.36 25.54 2.10
C GLU A 100 -16.17 25.64 0.61
N GLU A 101 -14.98 26.06 0.17
CA GLU A 101 -14.68 26.18 -1.25
C GLU A 101 -14.63 24.84 -1.96
N CYS A 102 -13.99 23.85 -1.34
CA CYS A 102 -13.88 22.53 -1.93
C CYS A 102 -15.21 21.76 -1.89
N GLY A 103 -15.93 21.86 -0.77
CA GLY A 103 -17.17 21.14 -0.59
C GLY A 103 -18.32 21.76 -1.38
N ASN A 104 -18.34 23.08 -1.47
CA ASN A 104 -19.40 23.80 -2.18
C ASN A 104 -19.22 23.80 -3.68
N GLY A 105 -18.07 23.42 -4.15
CA GLY A 105 -17.88 23.19 -5.55
C GLY A 105 -18.82 22.14 -6.08
N ASP A 106 -19.34 21.34 -5.19
CA ASP A 106 -20.27 20.27 -5.51
C ASP A 106 -21.72 20.68 -5.45
N ASN A 107 -21.98 21.80 -4.89
CA ASN A 107 -23.36 22.22 -4.67
C ASN A 107 -23.91 22.93 -5.86
#